data_a6431ed9aaca243473c5a7b7bef1e5fb
#
_entry.id   a6431ed9aaca243473c5a7b7bef1e5fb
#
_cell.length_a   1.000
_cell.length_b   1.000
_cell.length_c   1.000
_cell.angle_alpha   90.00
_cell.angle_beta   90.00
_cell.angle_gamma   90.00
#
_symmetry.space_group_name_H-M   'P 1'
#
loop_
_entity.id
_entity.type
_entity.pdbx_description
1 polymer ?
#
loop_
_entity_poly.entity_id
_entity_poly.type
_entity_poly.pdbx_seq_one_letter_code
_entity_poly.pdbx_strand_id
1 'polypeptide(L)' 'MRYVHKLVYLPSSKRWHAYEGTNYCCPIHCGDLISIRVQNRYFPARVEMDTQWYLLIDDLKFRLHPKEKYDAILMF' A
#
# COMPACT_ATOMS: atom_id res chain seq x y z
N MET A 1 -4.70 12.27 14.58
CA MET A 1 -5.59 11.40 13.77
C MET A 1 -4.89 11.03 12.47
N ARG A 2 -4.94 9.78 12.08
CA ARG A 2 -4.35 9.32 10.83
C ARG A 2 -5.45 9.12 9.80
N TYR A 3 -5.15 9.54 8.58
CA TYR A 3 -6.10 9.40 7.50
C TYR A 3 -5.93 8.07 6.80
N VAL A 4 -7.05 7.51 6.32
CA VAL A 4 -7.02 6.33 5.46
C VAL A 4 -6.82 6.77 4.03
N HIS A 5 -5.81 6.19 3.39
CA HIS A 5 -5.52 6.44 1.99
C HIS A 5 -5.90 5.24 1.15
N LYS A 6 -6.19 5.49 -0.10
CA LYS A 6 -6.44 4.43 -1.07
C LYS A 6 -5.15 4.18 -1.86
N LEU A 7 -4.68 2.94 -1.85
CA LEU A 7 -3.53 2.53 -2.65
C LEU A 7 -4.02 2.05 -4.01
N VAL A 8 -3.47 2.63 -5.06
CA VAL A 8 -3.84 2.33 -6.44
C VAL A 8 -2.57 2.10 -7.24
N TYR A 9 -2.55 1.03 -8.03
CA TYR A 9 -1.43 0.77 -8.93
C TYR A 9 -1.62 1.54 -10.22
N LEU A 10 -0.59 2.28 -10.63
CA LEU A 10 -0.60 3.02 -11.88
C LEU A 10 0.39 2.37 -12.85
N PRO A 11 -0.11 1.71 -13.91
CA PRO A 11 0.76 1.00 -14.85
C PRO A 11 1.79 1.88 -15.54
N SER A 12 1.46 3.17 -15.72
CA SER A 12 2.38 4.10 -16.40
C SER A 12 3.68 4.27 -15.64
N SER A 13 3.63 4.23 -14.30
CA SER A 13 4.81 4.35 -13.45
C SER A 13 5.27 3.00 -12.90
N LYS A 14 4.46 1.96 -13.08
CA LYS A 14 4.69 0.62 -12.52
C LYS A 14 4.87 0.68 -11.00
N ARG A 15 4.08 1.51 -10.34
CA ARG A 15 4.22 1.81 -8.93
C ARG A 15 2.85 2.02 -8.29
N TRP A 16 2.77 1.70 -7.01
CA TRP A 16 1.61 2.00 -6.19
C TRP A 16 1.67 3.44 -5.75
N HIS A 17 0.51 4.09 -5.69
CA HIS A 17 0.36 5.48 -5.27
C HIS A 17 -0.75 5.58 -4.25
N ALA A 18 -0.62 6.54 -3.35
CA ALA A 18 -1.60 6.78 -2.31
C ALA A 18 -2.47 7.98 -2.67
N TYR A 19 -3.78 7.83 -2.46
CA TYR A 19 -4.77 8.89 -2.68
C TYR A 19 -5.56 9.10 -1.40
N GLU A 20 -5.90 10.35 -1.14
CA GLU A 20 -6.86 10.72 -0.10
C GLU A 20 -8.13 11.18 -0.80
N GLY A 21 -9.14 10.31 -0.85
CA GLY A 21 -10.30 10.54 -1.72
C GLY A 21 -9.86 10.58 -3.17
N THR A 22 -10.13 11.69 -3.87
CA THR A 22 -9.68 11.89 -5.25
C THR A 22 -8.36 12.65 -5.33
N ASN A 23 -7.80 13.05 -4.19
CA ASN A 23 -6.58 13.84 -4.15
C ASN A 23 -5.35 12.95 -4.10
N TYR A 24 -4.46 13.14 -5.05
CA TYR A 24 -3.20 12.43 -5.08
C TYR A 24 -2.33 12.85 -3.89
N CYS A 25 -1.75 11.89 -3.19
CA CYS A 25 -0.86 12.15 -2.07
C CYS A 25 0.61 11.95 -2.47
N CYS A 26 0.99 10.71 -2.74
CA CYS A 26 2.40 10.40 -2.94
C CYS A 26 2.57 9.01 -3.55
N PRO A 27 3.73 8.75 -4.19
CA PRO A 27 4.08 7.39 -4.58
C PRO A 27 4.51 6.58 -3.36
N ILE A 28 4.38 5.27 -3.47
CA ILE A 28 4.82 4.33 -2.43
C ILE A 28 6.14 3.72 -2.88
N HIS A 29 7.08 3.61 -1.95
CA HIS A 29 8.43 3.11 -2.23
C HIS A 29 8.74 1.87 -1.40
N CYS A 30 9.70 1.09 -1.86
CA CYS A 30 10.22 -0.02 -1.07
C CYS A 30 10.76 0.49 0.26
N GLY A 31 10.45 -0.21 1.33
CA GLY A 31 10.84 0.19 2.67
C GLY A 31 9.82 1.05 3.39
N ASP A 32 8.84 1.60 2.70
CA ASP A 32 7.79 2.39 3.33
C ASP A 32 6.98 1.54 4.31
N LEU A 33 6.67 2.12 5.45
CA LEU A 33 5.83 1.47 6.47
C LEU A 33 4.41 1.98 6.34
N ILE A 34 3.47 1.04 6.28
CA ILE A 34 2.04 1.35 6.20
C ILE A 34 1.28 0.37 7.08
N SER A 35 0.03 0.72 7.39
CA SER A 35 -0.91 -0.23 7.95
C SER A 35 -1.94 -0.55 6.87
N ILE A 36 -1.99 -1.81 6.46
CA ILE A 36 -2.89 -2.24 5.39
C ILE A 36 -4.16 -2.85 5.98
N ARG A 37 -5.29 -2.48 5.40
CA ARG A 37 -6.56 -3.06 5.81
C ARG A 37 -6.78 -4.39 5.10
N VAL A 38 -6.98 -5.43 5.90
CA VAL A 38 -7.40 -6.74 5.43
C VAL A 38 -8.70 -7.06 6.16
N GLN A 39 -9.80 -7.14 5.40
CA GLN A 39 -11.14 -7.24 5.95
C GLN A 39 -11.42 -6.05 6.87
N ASN A 40 -11.63 -6.26 8.17
CA ASN A 40 -11.96 -5.19 9.10
C ASN A 40 -10.80 -4.78 10.00
N ARG A 41 -9.58 -5.22 9.69
CA ARG A 41 -8.42 -5.00 10.56
C ARG A 41 -7.28 -4.40 9.77
N TYR A 42 -6.48 -3.57 10.45
CA TYR A 42 -5.28 -2.99 9.90
C TYR A 42 -4.06 -3.71 10.45
N PHE A 43 -3.13 -4.05 9.57
CA PHE A 43 -1.90 -4.76 9.93
C PHE A 43 -0.69 -3.92 9.54
N PRO A 44 0.25 -3.72 10.48
CA PRO A 44 1.51 -3.07 10.12
C PRO A 44 2.25 -3.88 9.07
N ALA A 45 2.76 -3.20 8.05
CA ALA A 45 3.41 -3.85 6.93
C ALA A 45 4.53 -2.98 6.38
N ARG A 46 5.51 -3.63 5.76
CA ARG A 46 6.55 -2.94 5.02
C ARG A 46 6.37 -3.23 3.54
N VAL A 47 6.45 -2.17 2.74
CA VAL A 47 6.33 -2.29 1.29
C VAL A 47 7.64 -2.81 0.73
N GLU A 48 7.57 -3.83 -0.10
CA GLU A 48 8.72 -4.42 -0.75
C GLU A 48 8.41 -4.78 -2.19
N MET A 49 9.46 -5.08 -2.94
CA MET A 49 9.30 -5.49 -4.32
C MET A 49 10.39 -6.49 -4.68
N ASP A 50 9.98 -7.62 -5.24
CA ASP A 50 10.88 -8.53 -5.93
C ASP A 50 10.58 -8.43 -7.42
N THR A 51 9.98 -9.44 -8.04
CA THR A 51 9.44 -9.29 -9.40
C THR A 51 8.08 -8.63 -9.41
N GLN A 52 7.42 -8.58 -8.26
CA GLN A 52 6.11 -7.95 -8.06
C GLN A 52 6.09 -7.27 -6.72
N TRP A 53 5.19 -6.28 -6.59
CA TRP A 53 4.99 -5.58 -5.33
C TRP A 53 4.31 -6.48 -4.32
N TYR A 54 4.79 -6.44 -3.07
CA TYR A 54 4.16 -7.16 -1.97
C TYR A 54 4.34 -6.40 -0.67
N LEU A 55 3.58 -6.81 0.33
CA LEU A 55 3.71 -6.31 1.69
C LEU A 55 4.26 -7.42 2.56
N LEU A 56 5.20 -7.06 3.42
CA LEU A 56 5.72 -7.98 4.42
C LEU A 56 4.99 -7.70 5.73
N ILE A 57 4.14 -8.63 6.13
CA ILE A 57 3.38 -8.57 7.38
C ILE A 57 3.95 -9.66 8.26
N ASP A 58 4.69 -9.28 9.29
CA ASP A 58 5.51 -10.22 10.08
C ASP A 58 6.42 -10.98 9.11
N ASP A 59 6.30 -12.31 9.04
CA ASP A 59 7.11 -13.13 8.14
C ASP A 59 6.34 -13.54 6.88
N LEU A 60 5.15 -12.97 6.64
CA LEU A 60 4.30 -13.38 5.55
C LEU A 60 4.34 -12.37 4.42
N LYS A 61 4.43 -12.87 3.20
CA LYS A 61 4.29 -12.06 2.00
C LYS A 61 2.81 -11.95 1.62
N PHE A 62 2.34 -10.72 1.51
CA PHE A 62 1.01 -10.43 1.00
C PHE A 62 1.19 -9.76 -0.35
N ARG A 63 0.86 -10.48 -1.43
CA ARG A 63 0.99 -9.96 -2.78
C ARG A 63 -0.10 -8.94 -3.06
N LEU A 64 0.30 -7.79 -3.59
CA LEU A 64 -0.65 -6.77 -4.01
C LEU A 64 -1.08 -7.06 -5.44
N HIS A 65 -2.39 -7.06 -5.67
CA HIS A 65 -2.96 -7.29 -6.99
C HIS A 65 -3.15 -5.95 -7.68
N PRO A 66 -2.50 -5.72 -8.83
CA PRO A 66 -2.56 -4.41 -9.51
C PRO A 66 -3.95 -3.93 -9.88
N LYS A 67 -4.90 -4.84 -10.02
CA LYS A 67 -6.28 -4.49 -10.37
C LYS A 67 -7.13 -4.16 -9.15
N GLU A 68 -6.61 -4.38 -7.95
CA GLU A 68 -7.32 -4.12 -6.70
C GLU A 68 -6.86 -2.80 -6.11
N LYS A 69 -7.73 -2.21 -5.28
CA LYS A 69 -7.40 -1.03 -4.48
C LYS A 69 -7.44 -1.43 -3.02
N TYR A 70 -6.56 -0.82 -2.24
CA TYR A 70 -6.44 -1.19 -0.83
C TYR A 70 -6.53 0.05 0.05
N ASP A 71 -7.18 -0.09 1.20
CA ASP A 71 -7.17 0.95 2.22
C ASP A 71 -5.92 0.80 3.07
N ALA A 72 -5.23 1.90 3.31
CA ALA A 72 -4.01 1.88 4.09
C ALA A 72 -3.85 3.17 4.88
N ILE A 73 -3.14 3.06 5.99
CA ILE A 73 -2.72 4.21 6.78
C ILE A 73 -1.22 4.34 6.57
N LEU A 74 -0.79 5.49 6.09
CA LEU A 74 0.63 5.75 5.86
C LEU A 74 1.32 6.01 7.21
N MET A 75 2.46 5.37 7.41
CA MET A 75 3.22 5.45 8.66
C MET A 75 4.49 6.30 8.48
N PHE A 76 4.52 7.10 7.42
CA PHE A 76 5.66 7.96 7.13
C PHE A 76 5.21 9.38 6.81
#